data_a1d9bdca7dcf259bfb0da35194aca110
#
_entry.id   a1d9bdca7dcf259bfb0da35194aca110
#
_cell.length_a   1.000
_cell.length_b   1.000
_cell.length_c   1.000
_cell.angle_alpha   90.00
_cell.angle_beta   90.00
_cell.angle_gamma   90.00
#
_symmetry.space_group_name_H-M   'P 1'
#
loop_
_entity.id
_entity.type
_entity.pdbx_description
1 polymer ?
#
loop_
_entity_poly.entity_id
_entity_poly.type
_entity_poly.pdbx_seq_one_letter_code
_entity_poly.pdbx_strand_id
1 'polypeptide(L)'
;MDIETANALTSFTTRYCDAWHEKRGTWPQSTDLYGVPSPCIIASQDDYVIWQPKPFTGEHNVNAVERAMDIVIQPALHAFYTTQFAGDMTACFAGQPLTLLQTWSEDDLQRVQENLIGHLVTQKRLKLSPTLFIATLDSELDVISVCNLSGEVIKETLGTRNRDVLAPSLAD
;
A
#
# COMPACT_ATOMS: atom_id res chain seq x y z
N MET A 1 1.87 5.57 16.52
CA MET A 1 1.37 4.83 15.35
C MET A 1 -0.16 4.83 15.35
N ASP A 2 -0.77 4.87 14.20
CA ASP A 2 -2.22 4.78 14.04
C ASP A 2 -2.66 3.32 14.23
N ILE A 3 -3.13 3.01 15.44
CA ILE A 3 -3.51 1.66 15.83
C ILE A 3 -4.74 1.17 15.06
N GLU A 4 -5.69 2.04 14.76
CA GLU A 4 -6.90 1.66 14.01
C GLU A 4 -6.54 1.17 12.61
N THR A 5 -5.67 1.91 11.91
CA THR A 5 -5.21 1.51 10.58
C THR A 5 -4.40 0.22 10.65
N ALA A 6 -3.48 0.10 11.62
CA ALA A 6 -2.68 -1.10 11.79
C ALA A 6 -3.57 -2.33 12.03
N ASN A 7 -4.59 -2.21 12.89
CA ASN A 7 -5.50 -3.31 13.18
C ASN A 7 -6.37 -3.67 11.96
N ALA A 8 -6.86 -2.66 11.24
CA ALA A 8 -7.66 -2.88 10.04
C ALA A 8 -6.85 -3.61 8.96
N LEU A 9 -5.59 -3.21 8.76
CA LEU A 9 -4.70 -3.86 7.81
C LEU A 9 -4.41 -5.30 8.21
N THR A 10 -4.11 -5.54 9.48
CA THR A 10 -3.84 -6.89 9.99
C THR A 10 -5.07 -7.79 9.80
N SER A 11 -6.26 -7.28 10.10
CA SER A 11 -7.52 -8.01 9.91
C SER A 11 -7.75 -8.33 8.43
N PHE A 12 -7.54 -7.36 7.55
CA PHE A 12 -7.68 -7.57 6.10
C PHE A 12 -6.69 -8.63 5.61
N THR A 13 -5.44 -8.55 6.04
CA THR A 13 -4.39 -9.49 5.62
C THR A 13 -4.72 -10.91 6.09
N THR A 14 -5.24 -11.06 7.31
CA THR A 14 -5.68 -12.36 7.81
C THR A 14 -6.78 -12.95 6.93
N ARG A 15 -7.78 -12.14 6.58
CA ARG A 15 -8.86 -12.60 5.68
C ARG A 15 -8.33 -12.95 4.29
N TYR A 16 -7.38 -12.18 3.79
CA TYR A 16 -6.77 -12.45 2.49
C TYR A 16 -6.03 -13.79 2.49
N CYS A 17 -5.23 -14.05 3.52
CA CYS A 17 -4.50 -15.31 3.65
C CYS A 17 -5.46 -16.49 3.87
N ASP A 18 -6.52 -16.31 4.67
CA ASP A 18 -7.52 -17.33 4.91
C ASP A 18 -8.25 -17.70 3.59
N ALA A 19 -8.53 -16.72 2.75
CA ALA A 19 -9.15 -16.97 1.46
C ALA A 19 -8.24 -17.79 0.54
N TRP A 20 -6.94 -17.56 0.56
CA TRP A 20 -5.99 -18.38 -0.18
C TRP A 20 -5.97 -19.82 0.33
N HIS A 21 -5.93 -20.01 1.67
CA HIS A 21 -5.97 -21.34 2.26
C HIS A 21 -7.26 -22.09 1.92
N GLU A 22 -8.39 -21.41 1.97
CA GLU A 22 -9.69 -22.00 1.69
C GLU A 22 -9.84 -22.41 0.22
N LYS A 23 -9.40 -21.53 -0.70
CA LYS A 23 -9.61 -21.75 -2.14
C LYS A 23 -8.49 -22.55 -2.80
N ARG A 24 -7.27 -22.42 -2.32
CA ARG A 24 -6.08 -23.00 -2.95
C ARG A 24 -5.28 -23.93 -2.04
N GLY A 25 -5.59 -23.98 -0.73
CA GLY A 25 -4.88 -24.79 0.24
C GLY A 25 -3.44 -24.34 0.50
N THR A 26 -3.12 -23.10 0.23
CA THR A 26 -1.77 -22.54 0.35
C THR A 26 -1.80 -21.10 0.84
N TRP A 27 -0.66 -20.60 1.30
CA TRP A 27 -0.42 -19.19 1.51
C TRP A 27 -0.45 -18.44 0.18
N PRO A 28 -0.59 -17.09 0.19
CA PRO A 28 -0.60 -16.32 -1.06
C PRO A 28 0.61 -16.59 -1.94
N GLN A 29 0.39 -16.50 -3.24
CA GLN A 29 1.41 -16.70 -4.26
C GLN A 29 1.55 -15.44 -5.13
N SER A 30 2.77 -15.17 -5.60
CA SER A 30 3.03 -14.04 -6.49
C SER A 30 4.08 -14.39 -7.51
N THR A 31 3.78 -14.15 -8.77
CA THR A 31 4.74 -14.25 -9.87
C THR A 31 5.58 -12.98 -9.98
N ASP A 32 4.97 -11.84 -9.68
CA ASP A 32 5.65 -10.53 -9.80
C ASP A 32 6.80 -10.36 -8.81
N LEU A 33 6.71 -11.03 -7.66
CA LEU A 33 7.74 -10.94 -6.61
C LEU A 33 8.79 -12.04 -6.69
N TYR A 34 8.70 -12.91 -7.69
CA TYR A 34 9.69 -13.96 -7.88
C TYR A 34 11.08 -13.36 -8.11
N GLY A 35 12.06 -13.84 -7.34
CA GLY A 35 13.43 -13.35 -7.43
C GLY A 35 13.72 -12.10 -6.61
N VAL A 36 12.73 -11.54 -5.90
CA VAL A 36 12.93 -10.36 -5.05
C VAL A 36 13.00 -10.82 -3.59
N PRO A 37 14.14 -10.67 -2.90
CA PRO A 37 14.29 -11.14 -1.52
C PRO A 37 13.30 -10.50 -0.55
N SER A 38 12.81 -11.27 0.41
CA SER A 38 11.90 -10.79 1.44
C SER A 38 11.86 -11.77 2.63
N PRO A 39 11.68 -11.25 3.86
CA PRO A 39 11.43 -12.12 5.02
C PRO A 39 10.10 -12.86 4.93
N CYS A 40 9.19 -12.43 4.04
CA CYS A 40 7.88 -13.06 3.85
C CYS A 40 7.94 -14.38 3.09
N ILE A 41 8.98 -14.64 2.33
CA ILE A 41 9.06 -15.82 1.46
C ILE A 41 9.09 -17.09 2.30
N ILE A 42 8.12 -18.00 2.07
CA ILE A 42 8.09 -19.33 2.66
C ILE A 42 8.80 -20.31 1.71
N ALA A 43 8.53 -20.20 0.41
CA ALA A 43 9.08 -21.06 -0.61
C ALA A 43 9.06 -20.36 -1.97
N SER A 44 10.01 -20.74 -2.84
CA SER A 44 10.03 -20.29 -4.22
C SER A 44 9.86 -21.52 -5.12
N GLN A 45 8.95 -21.42 -6.07
CA GLN A 45 8.69 -22.45 -7.06
C GLN A 45 9.18 -21.97 -8.44
N ASP A 46 8.80 -22.63 -9.51
CA ASP A 46 9.34 -22.39 -10.84
C ASP A 46 9.39 -20.91 -11.27
N ASP A 47 8.31 -20.17 -11.07
CA ASP A 47 8.20 -18.78 -11.49
C ASP A 47 7.40 -17.92 -10.52
N TYR A 48 7.19 -18.40 -9.29
CA TYR A 48 6.43 -17.67 -8.28
C TYR A 48 6.96 -17.93 -6.88
N VAL A 49 6.60 -17.04 -5.94
CA VAL A 49 6.90 -17.21 -4.52
C VAL A 49 5.61 -17.46 -3.75
N ILE A 50 5.74 -18.22 -2.66
CA ILE A 50 4.69 -18.39 -1.65
C ILE A 50 5.12 -17.56 -0.44
N TRP A 51 4.24 -16.70 0.06
CA TRP A 51 4.60 -15.77 1.13
C TRP A 51 3.55 -15.74 2.25
N GLN A 52 3.99 -15.30 3.42
CA GLN A 52 3.12 -14.97 4.55
C GLN A 52 3.54 -13.61 5.11
N PRO A 53 2.61 -12.86 5.73
CA PRO A 53 2.97 -11.58 6.31
C PRO A 53 3.92 -11.78 7.49
N LYS A 54 4.81 -10.79 7.69
CA LYS A 54 5.75 -10.75 8.81
C LYS A 54 5.67 -9.39 9.49
N PRO A 55 5.85 -9.31 10.81
CA PRO A 55 5.92 -8.02 11.48
C PRO A 55 7.00 -7.15 10.87
N PHE A 56 6.68 -5.87 10.71
CA PHE A 56 7.65 -4.91 10.19
C PHE A 56 8.79 -4.71 11.18
N THR A 57 10.02 -4.72 10.69
CA THR A 57 11.22 -4.43 11.47
C THR A 57 11.81 -3.12 10.99
N GLY A 58 12.38 -2.33 11.90
CA GLY A 58 12.90 -1.00 11.60
C GLY A 58 12.00 0.10 12.12
N GLU A 59 12.15 1.30 11.60
CA GLU A 59 11.39 2.45 12.03
C GLU A 59 9.98 2.44 11.41
N HIS A 60 8.95 2.58 12.24
CA HIS A 60 7.55 2.52 11.82
C HIS A 60 7.06 3.85 11.24
N ASN A 61 7.75 4.36 10.23
CA ASN A 61 7.40 5.62 9.61
C ASN A 61 7.94 5.74 8.18
N VAL A 62 7.40 6.69 7.44
CA VAL A 62 7.90 7.12 6.12
C VAL A 62 8.43 8.54 6.21
N ASN A 63 9.21 8.83 7.23
CA ASN A 63 9.73 10.18 7.51
C ASN A 63 10.65 10.72 6.41
N ALA A 64 11.25 9.86 5.60
CA ALA A 64 12.03 10.32 4.46
C ALA A 64 11.18 11.13 3.48
N VAL A 65 9.91 10.74 3.30
CA VAL A 65 8.96 11.50 2.48
C VAL A 65 8.65 12.84 3.12
N GLU A 66 8.41 12.86 4.44
CA GLU A 66 8.15 14.11 5.16
C GLU A 66 9.31 15.08 5.03
N ARG A 67 10.54 14.60 5.21
CA ARG A 67 11.73 15.44 5.10
C ARG A 67 11.95 15.96 3.69
N ALA A 68 11.75 15.11 2.69
CA ALA A 68 11.96 15.47 1.28
C ALA A 68 10.98 16.54 0.80
N MET A 69 9.74 16.47 1.28
CA MET A 69 8.66 17.34 0.82
C MET A 69 8.30 18.45 1.80
N ASP A 70 8.90 18.46 3.00
CA ASP A 70 8.59 19.42 4.06
C ASP A 70 7.10 19.45 4.39
N ILE A 71 6.51 18.27 4.60
CA ILE A 71 5.10 18.11 4.95
C ILE A 71 4.97 17.13 6.12
N VAL A 72 3.81 17.18 6.78
CA VAL A 72 3.43 16.18 7.78
C VAL A 72 2.47 15.21 7.12
N ILE A 73 2.79 13.92 7.17
CA ILE A 73 2.00 12.88 6.54
C ILE A 73 0.95 12.36 7.52
N GLN A 74 -0.24 12.05 7.02
CA GLN A 74 -1.32 11.44 7.80
C GLN A 74 -0.81 10.18 8.52
N PRO A 75 -1.10 10.03 9.84
CA PRO A 75 -0.62 8.87 10.59
C PRO A 75 -1.02 7.53 10.00
N ALA A 76 -2.21 7.45 9.39
CA ALA A 76 -2.69 6.24 8.74
C ALA A 76 -1.75 5.75 7.66
N LEU A 77 -1.09 6.64 6.92
CA LEU A 77 -0.19 6.23 5.86
C LEU A 77 1.11 5.63 6.40
N HIS A 78 1.65 6.19 7.48
CA HIS A 78 2.80 5.58 8.16
C HIS A 78 2.46 4.14 8.57
N ALA A 79 1.30 3.95 9.21
CA ALA A 79 0.84 2.63 9.64
C ALA A 79 0.64 1.68 8.46
N PHE A 80 0.06 2.17 7.35
CA PHE A 80 -0.23 1.34 6.20
C PHE A 80 1.04 0.67 5.64
N TYR A 81 2.12 1.41 5.52
CA TYR A 81 3.36 0.90 4.92
C TYR A 81 4.36 0.30 5.91
N THR A 82 4.13 0.45 7.21
CA THR A 82 5.11 0.02 8.22
C THR A 82 4.54 -0.85 9.34
N THR A 83 3.35 -1.40 9.16
CA THR A 83 2.79 -2.37 10.11
C THR A 83 3.37 -3.75 9.90
N GLN A 84 3.57 -4.13 8.65
CA GLN A 84 4.01 -5.48 8.29
C GLN A 84 4.79 -5.47 6.99
N PHE A 85 5.54 -6.54 6.75
CA PHE A 85 5.99 -6.89 5.41
C PHE A 85 4.96 -7.85 4.82
N ALA A 86 4.62 -7.64 3.57
CA ALA A 86 3.63 -8.45 2.85
C ALA A 86 3.79 -8.24 1.35
N GLY A 87 3.26 -9.17 0.57
CA GLY A 87 3.07 -8.99 -0.86
C GLY A 87 1.86 -8.10 -1.13
N ASP A 88 1.76 -7.60 -2.35
CA ASP A 88 0.59 -6.82 -2.76
C ASP A 88 -0.66 -7.72 -2.75
N MET A 89 -1.78 -7.17 -2.33
CA MET A 89 -3.00 -7.95 -2.11
C MET A 89 -4.13 -7.45 -3.01
N THR A 90 -4.73 -8.37 -3.77
CA THR A 90 -5.89 -8.05 -4.59
C THR A 90 -7.14 -7.96 -3.73
N ALA A 91 -8.01 -7.03 -4.06
CA ALA A 91 -9.24 -6.78 -3.34
C ALA A 91 -10.30 -6.21 -4.27
N CYS A 92 -11.48 -5.97 -3.72
CA CYS A 92 -12.58 -5.33 -4.45
C CYS A 92 -13.27 -4.38 -3.49
N PHE A 93 -13.50 -3.15 -3.95
CA PHE A 93 -14.26 -2.16 -3.19
C PHE A 93 -15.36 -1.59 -4.05
N ALA A 94 -16.59 -1.66 -3.56
CA ALA A 94 -17.78 -1.18 -4.29
C ALA A 94 -17.85 -1.72 -5.73
N GLY A 95 -17.49 -2.99 -5.91
CA GLY A 95 -17.52 -3.65 -7.21
C GLY A 95 -16.30 -3.40 -8.09
N GLN A 96 -15.34 -2.60 -7.63
CA GLN A 96 -14.14 -2.28 -8.42
C GLN A 96 -12.93 -3.06 -7.92
N PRO A 97 -12.29 -3.84 -8.80
CA PRO A 97 -11.05 -4.54 -8.45
C PRO A 97 -9.90 -3.57 -8.21
N LEU A 98 -9.08 -3.89 -7.22
CA LEU A 98 -7.89 -3.09 -6.89
C LEU A 98 -6.78 -3.99 -6.37
N THR A 99 -5.57 -3.47 -6.33
CA THR A 99 -4.42 -4.12 -5.70
C THR A 99 -3.87 -3.20 -4.63
N LEU A 100 -3.97 -3.62 -3.36
CA LEU A 100 -3.35 -2.90 -2.25
C LEU A 100 -1.84 -3.08 -2.32
N LEU A 101 -1.12 -1.97 -2.29
CA LEU A 101 0.33 -1.98 -2.27
C LEU A 101 0.83 -2.20 -0.85
N GLN A 102 1.89 -2.98 -0.72
CA GLN A 102 2.51 -3.26 0.57
C GLN A 102 4.02 -3.18 0.46
N THR A 103 4.67 -3.12 1.60
CA THR A 103 6.13 -3.11 1.71
C THR A 103 6.62 -4.56 1.75
N TRP A 104 7.41 -4.98 0.76
CA TRP A 104 7.88 -6.36 0.63
C TRP A 104 9.09 -6.65 1.50
N SER A 105 9.96 -5.67 1.70
CA SER A 105 11.19 -5.78 2.47
C SER A 105 11.65 -4.40 2.93
N GLU A 106 12.71 -4.34 3.75
CA GLU A 106 13.29 -3.05 4.14
C GLU A 106 13.80 -2.27 2.92
N ASP A 107 14.41 -2.95 1.96
CA ASP A 107 14.87 -2.32 0.72
C ASP A 107 13.70 -1.79 -0.09
N ASP A 108 12.58 -2.52 -0.10
CA ASP A 108 11.38 -2.12 -0.81
C ASP A 108 10.75 -0.86 -0.21
N LEU A 109 10.89 -0.64 1.09
CA LEU A 109 10.39 0.59 1.72
C LEU A 109 11.07 1.82 1.13
N GLN A 110 12.36 1.75 0.84
CA GLN A 110 13.07 2.85 0.21
C GLN A 110 12.46 3.15 -1.17
N ARG A 111 12.20 2.13 -1.96
CA ARG A 111 11.55 2.26 -3.28
C ARG A 111 10.16 2.88 -3.14
N VAL A 112 9.37 2.44 -2.17
CA VAL A 112 8.04 2.98 -1.91
C VAL A 112 8.12 4.47 -1.58
N GLN A 113 9.04 4.86 -0.70
CA GLN A 113 9.21 6.26 -0.33
C GLN A 113 9.66 7.11 -1.51
N GLU A 114 10.57 6.62 -2.34
CA GLU A 114 11.01 7.32 -3.55
C GLU A 114 9.85 7.53 -4.52
N ASN A 115 9.00 6.54 -4.70
CA ASN A 115 7.82 6.64 -5.56
C ASN A 115 6.79 7.62 -5.01
N LEU A 116 6.58 7.64 -3.69
CA LEU A 116 5.70 8.61 -3.04
C LEU A 116 6.22 10.04 -3.22
N ILE A 117 7.52 10.23 -3.07
CA ILE A 117 8.16 11.54 -3.27
C ILE A 117 7.94 12.00 -4.71
N GLY A 118 8.18 11.13 -5.69
CA GLY A 118 7.97 11.45 -7.11
C GLY A 118 6.54 11.85 -7.40
N HIS A 119 5.57 11.16 -6.82
CA HIS A 119 4.15 11.48 -6.93
C HIS A 119 3.85 12.87 -6.36
N LEU A 120 4.35 13.17 -5.17
CA LEU A 120 4.15 14.46 -4.51
C LEU A 120 4.80 15.60 -5.27
N VAL A 121 6.00 15.39 -5.83
CA VAL A 121 6.67 16.39 -6.66
C VAL A 121 5.82 16.73 -7.89
N THR A 122 5.26 15.72 -8.54
CA THR A 122 4.37 15.93 -9.69
C THR A 122 3.13 16.71 -9.30
N GLN A 123 2.51 16.36 -8.18
CA GLN A 123 1.32 17.07 -7.68
C GLN A 123 1.63 18.53 -7.36
N LYS A 124 2.76 18.80 -6.73
CA LYS A 124 3.18 20.17 -6.43
C LYS A 124 3.37 20.98 -7.71
N ARG A 125 4.00 20.39 -8.72
CA ARG A 125 4.19 21.03 -10.03
C ARG A 125 2.86 21.38 -10.69
N LEU A 126 1.87 20.49 -10.57
CA LEU A 126 0.54 20.68 -11.15
C LEU A 126 -0.40 21.46 -10.25
N LYS A 127 0.05 21.91 -9.08
CA LYS A 127 -0.73 22.62 -8.07
C LYS A 127 -1.95 21.83 -7.59
N LEU A 128 -1.76 20.52 -7.43
CA LEU A 128 -2.76 19.62 -6.87
C LEU A 128 -2.53 19.45 -5.38
N SER A 129 -3.59 19.19 -4.62
CA SER A 129 -3.47 18.86 -3.19
C SER A 129 -2.72 17.56 -3.01
N PRO A 130 -1.86 17.46 -1.97
CA PRO A 130 -1.01 16.27 -1.78
C PRO A 130 -1.84 15.03 -1.42
N THR A 131 -1.54 13.93 -2.09
CA THR A 131 -2.09 12.61 -1.81
C THR A 131 -0.98 11.59 -1.79
N LEU A 132 -1.24 10.46 -1.13
CA LEU A 132 -0.27 9.36 -1.05
C LEU A 132 -0.98 8.08 -1.47
N PHE A 133 -0.51 7.47 -2.55
CA PHE A 133 -1.17 6.30 -3.12
C PHE A 133 -1.01 5.08 -2.22
N ILE A 134 -2.03 4.21 -2.23
CA ILE A 134 -2.07 2.96 -1.46
C ILE A 134 -2.47 1.77 -2.31
N ALA A 135 -3.09 1.98 -3.46
CA ALA A 135 -3.58 0.90 -4.31
C ALA A 135 -3.58 1.32 -5.77
N THR A 136 -3.46 0.32 -6.64
CA THR A 136 -3.58 0.50 -8.08
C THR A 136 -4.89 -0.10 -8.58
N LEU A 137 -5.34 0.40 -9.72
CA LEU A 137 -6.55 -0.06 -10.40
C LEU A 137 -6.18 -0.63 -11.77
N ASP A 138 -7.17 -1.14 -12.50
CA ASP A 138 -6.93 -1.70 -13.83
C ASP A 138 -6.38 -0.66 -14.82
N SER A 139 -6.84 0.59 -14.69
CA SER A 139 -6.30 1.69 -15.48
C SER A 139 -5.00 2.20 -14.86
N GLU A 140 -3.95 2.32 -15.63
CA GLU A 140 -2.66 2.86 -15.17
C GLU A 140 -2.74 4.32 -14.73
N LEU A 141 -3.78 5.04 -15.17
CA LEU A 141 -3.96 6.45 -14.83
C LEU A 141 -4.74 6.67 -13.53
N ASP A 142 -5.41 5.63 -13.01
CA ASP A 142 -6.21 5.72 -11.80
C ASP A 142 -5.52 5.02 -10.64
N VAL A 143 -5.53 5.67 -9.48
CA VAL A 143 -5.01 5.10 -8.24
C VAL A 143 -5.96 5.42 -7.09
N ILE A 144 -5.84 4.65 -6.02
CA ILE A 144 -6.49 4.94 -4.75
C ILE A 144 -5.42 5.51 -3.82
N SER A 145 -5.76 6.63 -3.19
CA SER A 145 -4.82 7.40 -2.36
C SER A 145 -5.47 7.87 -1.08
N VAL A 146 -4.63 8.25 -0.11
CA VAL A 146 -5.07 8.98 1.08
C VAL A 146 -4.82 10.46 0.82
N CYS A 147 -5.85 11.27 0.97
CA CYS A 147 -5.71 12.73 0.91
C CYS A 147 -4.96 13.20 2.15
N ASN A 148 -3.82 13.85 1.96
CA ASN A 148 -2.99 14.26 3.10
C ASN A 148 -3.58 15.41 3.90
N LEU A 149 -4.54 16.14 3.35
CA LEU A 149 -5.20 17.24 4.05
C LEU A 149 -6.34 16.76 4.94
N SER A 150 -7.13 15.79 4.47
CA SER A 150 -8.35 15.35 5.16
C SER A 150 -8.24 13.96 5.78
N GLY A 151 -7.32 13.12 5.30
CA GLY A 151 -7.25 11.72 5.69
C GLY A 151 -8.24 10.83 4.96
N GLU A 152 -9.07 11.37 4.09
CA GLU A 152 -10.03 10.60 3.31
C GLU A 152 -9.33 9.71 2.29
N VAL A 153 -9.92 8.55 2.01
CA VAL A 153 -9.48 7.67 0.93
C VAL A 153 -10.20 8.10 -0.34
N ILE A 154 -9.44 8.35 -1.39
CA ILE A 154 -9.97 8.84 -2.65
C ILE A 154 -9.51 7.98 -3.82
N LYS A 155 -10.32 7.93 -4.87
CA LYS A 155 -9.91 7.47 -6.19
C LYS A 155 -9.56 8.69 -7.00
N GLU A 156 -8.36 8.71 -7.58
CA GLU A 156 -7.93 9.86 -8.37
C GLU A 156 -7.38 9.42 -9.73
N THR A 157 -7.57 10.27 -10.73
CA THR A 157 -6.95 10.11 -12.04
C THR A 157 -5.68 10.95 -12.05
N LEU A 158 -4.53 10.30 -12.27
CA LEU A 158 -3.21 10.94 -12.20
C LEU A 158 -3.10 12.11 -13.17
N GLY A 159 -2.49 13.19 -12.71
CA GLY A 159 -2.29 14.39 -13.51
C GLY A 159 -3.52 15.26 -13.69
N THR A 160 -4.63 14.93 -13.03
CA THR A 160 -5.89 15.69 -13.13
C THR A 160 -6.41 16.07 -11.75
N ARG A 161 -7.50 16.84 -11.73
CA ARG A 161 -8.22 17.19 -10.49
C ARG A 161 -9.40 16.27 -10.21
N ASN A 162 -9.54 15.19 -10.98
CA ASN A 162 -10.65 14.24 -10.83
C ASN A 162 -10.40 13.36 -9.61
N ARG A 163 -11.21 13.52 -8.57
CA ARG A 163 -11.09 12.80 -7.31
C ARG A 163 -12.47 12.46 -6.76
N ASP A 164 -12.65 11.20 -6.37
CA ASP A 164 -13.89 10.72 -5.75
C ASP A 164 -13.58 10.17 -4.37
N VAL A 165 -14.30 10.63 -3.35
CA VAL A 165 -14.14 10.11 -1.98
C VAL A 165 -14.74 8.72 -1.90
N LEU A 166 -13.95 7.75 -1.43
CA LEU A 166 -14.37 6.36 -1.26
C LEU A 166 -14.70 6.03 0.19
N ALA A 167 -13.95 6.58 1.14
CA ALA A 167 -14.12 6.31 2.56
C ALA A 167 -13.61 7.48 3.37
N PRO A 168 -14.13 7.69 4.61
CA PRO A 168 -13.69 8.81 5.45
C PRO A 168 -12.27 8.61 6.02
N SER A 169 -11.80 7.37 6.11
CA SER A 169 -10.45 7.07 6.60
C SER A 169 -9.94 5.77 6.00
N LEU A 170 -8.64 5.53 6.13
CA LEU A 170 -8.02 4.30 5.63
C LEU A 170 -8.48 3.07 6.41
N ALA A 171 -8.74 3.21 7.72
CA ALA A 171 -9.24 2.11 8.54
C ALA A 171 -10.64 1.64 8.11
N ASP A 172 -11.44 2.53 7.55
CA ASP A 172 -12.74 2.19 7.00
C ASP A 172 -12.59 1.60 5.60
#